data_79467f69bb978f7037a4fe7ba7e89a60
#
_entry.id   79467f69bb978f7037a4fe7ba7e89a60
#
_cell.length_a   1.000
_cell.length_b   1.000
_cell.length_c   1.000
_cell.angle_alpha   90.00
_cell.angle_beta   90.00
_cell.angle_gamma   90.00
#
_symmetry.space_group_name_H-M   'P 1'
#
loop_
_entity.id
_entity.type
_entity.pdbx_description
1 polymer ?
#
loop_
_entity_poly.entity_id
_entity_poly.type
_entity_poly.pdbx_seq_one_letter_code
_entity_poly.pdbx_strand_id
1 'polypeptide(L)'
;FKYVEPIFWKKCRSKNNVKTKLGSVVDIIFKCNKNKKWKFNIVQQKKDETYLKNSFKNKDERGNYSLGHLVTENTKKGYMYEITVGGKTFNPVSGWRIKNSELLKLIQDDRIYVPKKLGAKLYKKIYLHENPGKPCTDLWDDIHSISQGRELRKYPTAKPIKLLERLIQISTNEGDWVYDPMCGSGTTAQAASNLKRKCIINDINTDIIDIVKSRFPMGNNNNIH
;
A
#
# COMPACT_ATOMS: atom_id res chain seq x y z
N PHE A 1 -11.19 -12.48 20.25
CA PHE A 1 -10.20 -12.63 19.16
C PHE A 1 -8.85 -13.02 19.73
N LYS A 2 -8.12 -13.88 19.01
CA LYS A 2 -6.82 -14.39 19.48
C LYS A 2 -5.65 -13.54 18.99
N TYR A 3 -5.82 -12.87 17.86
CA TYR A 3 -4.81 -12.02 17.22
C TYR A 3 -5.42 -10.66 16.94
N VAL A 4 -4.79 -9.61 17.47
CA VAL A 4 -5.24 -8.22 17.35
C VAL A 4 -4.06 -7.37 16.94
N GLU A 5 -4.21 -6.67 15.83
CA GLU A 5 -3.20 -5.75 15.28
C GLU A 5 -3.82 -4.36 15.14
N PRO A 6 -3.23 -3.32 15.74
CA PRO A 6 -3.71 -1.96 15.57
C PRO A 6 -3.27 -1.40 14.21
N ILE A 7 -4.14 -0.63 13.59
CA ILE A 7 -3.86 0.21 12.43
C ILE A 7 -4.13 1.64 12.86
N PHE A 8 -3.16 2.51 12.67
CA PHE A 8 -3.21 3.93 13.02
C PHE A 8 -3.61 4.74 11.79
N TRP A 9 -4.87 5.12 11.71
CA TRP A 9 -5.37 5.92 10.60
C TRP A 9 -5.32 7.41 10.93
N LYS A 10 -4.42 8.15 10.28
CA LYS A 10 -4.31 9.60 10.40
C LYS A 10 -5.39 10.27 9.55
N LYS A 11 -6.53 10.55 10.16
CA LYS A 11 -7.74 11.06 9.50
C LYS A 11 -7.68 12.52 9.08
N CYS A 12 -6.82 13.33 9.70
CA CYS A 12 -6.64 14.75 9.35
C CYS A 12 -5.22 15.23 9.65
N ARG A 13 -4.86 16.40 9.08
CA ARG A 13 -3.49 16.95 9.20
C ARG A 13 -3.21 17.54 10.57
N SER A 14 -4.12 18.41 11.05
CA SER A 14 -3.97 19.10 12.33
C SER A 14 -5.32 19.52 12.91
N LYS A 15 -5.32 19.92 14.17
CA LYS A 15 -6.43 20.54 14.87
C LYS A 15 -5.93 21.83 15.54
N ASN A 16 -6.41 22.98 15.07
CA ASN A 16 -5.91 24.29 15.53
C ASN A 16 -6.62 24.81 16.79
N ASN A 17 -7.72 24.20 17.21
CA ASN A 17 -8.54 24.63 18.35
C ASN A 17 -8.23 23.85 19.64
N VAL A 18 -6.97 23.50 19.85
CA VAL A 18 -6.51 22.76 21.02
C VAL A 18 -6.27 23.74 22.18
N LYS A 19 -7.02 23.59 23.29
CA LYS A 19 -6.86 24.43 24.47
C LYS A 19 -6.36 23.69 25.71
N THR A 20 -6.96 22.51 25.97
CA THR A 20 -6.73 21.79 27.25
C THR A 20 -6.26 20.34 27.05
N LYS A 21 -6.30 19.80 25.81
CA LYS A 21 -5.90 18.43 25.47
C LYS A 21 -5.36 18.35 24.06
N LEU A 22 -4.58 17.32 23.77
CA LEU A 22 -4.07 17.07 22.41
C LEU A 22 -5.23 16.88 21.42
N GLY A 23 -5.09 17.45 20.23
CA GLY A 23 -6.04 17.27 19.14
C GLY A 23 -5.98 15.83 18.60
N SER A 24 -7.12 15.12 18.60
CA SER A 24 -7.20 13.78 18.03
C SER A 24 -7.16 13.84 16.51
N VAL A 25 -6.04 13.45 15.93
CA VAL A 25 -5.83 13.40 14.47
C VAL A 25 -5.75 11.96 13.93
N VAL A 26 -5.74 10.98 14.84
CA VAL A 26 -5.63 9.54 14.54
C VAL A 26 -6.84 8.82 15.11
N ASP A 27 -7.40 7.89 14.33
CA ASP A 27 -8.29 6.83 14.81
C ASP A 27 -7.54 5.51 14.76
N ILE A 28 -7.81 4.63 15.72
CA ILE A 28 -7.23 3.28 15.78
C ILE A 28 -8.27 2.30 15.24
N ILE A 29 -7.86 1.50 14.27
CA ILE A 29 -8.64 0.41 13.70
C ILE A 29 -8.01 -0.90 14.15
N PHE A 30 -8.77 -1.78 14.79
CA PHE A 30 -8.27 -3.06 15.23
C PHE A 30 -8.56 -4.14 14.18
N LYS A 31 -7.52 -4.68 13.57
CA LYS A 31 -7.61 -5.89 12.74
C LYS A 31 -7.59 -7.10 13.66
N CYS A 32 -8.72 -7.78 13.76
CA CYS A 32 -8.90 -8.91 14.67
C CYS A 32 -9.05 -10.23 13.89
N ASN A 33 -8.28 -11.24 14.26
CA ASN A 33 -8.36 -12.56 13.65
C ASN A 33 -8.74 -13.63 14.70
N LYS A 34 -9.63 -14.54 14.31
CA LYS A 34 -10.09 -15.63 15.17
C LYS A 34 -9.06 -16.77 15.25
N ASN A 35 -8.44 -17.10 14.13
CA ASN A 35 -7.53 -18.23 13.96
C ASN A 35 -6.13 -17.77 13.52
N LYS A 36 -5.13 -18.67 13.59
CA LYS A 36 -3.76 -18.42 13.07
C LYS A 36 -3.69 -18.31 11.55
N LYS A 37 -4.60 -18.97 10.84
CA LYS A 37 -4.66 -18.93 9.36
C LYS A 37 -5.75 -17.95 8.96
N TRP A 38 -5.35 -16.79 8.44
CA TRP A 38 -6.25 -15.77 7.90
C TRP A 38 -5.77 -15.33 6.52
N LYS A 39 -6.67 -14.80 5.72
CA LYS A 39 -6.30 -14.13 4.47
C LYS A 39 -5.58 -12.82 4.77
N PHE A 40 -4.45 -12.61 4.11
CA PHE A 40 -3.72 -11.37 4.17
C PHE A 40 -3.12 -11.09 2.80
N ASN A 41 -3.61 -10.06 2.13
CA ASN A 41 -3.12 -9.62 0.84
C ASN A 41 -2.20 -8.41 1.02
N ILE A 42 -1.06 -8.41 0.33
CA ILE A 42 -0.16 -7.27 0.32
C ILE A 42 -0.75 -6.18 -0.56
N VAL A 43 -1.22 -5.11 0.05
CA VAL A 43 -1.72 -3.91 -0.63
C VAL A 43 -0.57 -2.91 -0.74
N GLN A 44 -0.40 -2.33 -1.93
CA GLN A 44 0.64 -1.33 -2.17
C GLN A 44 0.10 0.08 -1.92
N GLN A 45 0.86 0.88 -1.17
CA GLN A 45 0.63 2.32 -1.04
C GLN A 45 1.43 3.07 -2.09
N LYS A 46 0.85 4.13 -2.64
CA LYS A 46 1.59 5.06 -3.50
C LYS A 46 2.71 5.72 -2.68
N LYS A 47 3.89 5.80 -3.26
CA LYS A 47 4.98 6.57 -2.68
C LYS A 47 4.71 8.07 -2.86
N ASP A 48 5.22 8.86 -1.93
CA ASP A 48 5.18 10.31 -2.01
C ASP A 48 5.86 10.82 -3.29
N GLU A 49 5.28 11.83 -3.94
CA GLU A 49 5.81 12.38 -5.20
C GLU A 49 7.22 12.96 -5.04
N THR A 50 7.50 13.59 -3.91
CA THR A 50 8.82 14.15 -3.60
C THR A 50 9.85 13.02 -3.48
N TYR A 51 9.47 11.92 -2.80
CA TYR A 51 10.29 10.72 -2.75
C TYR A 51 10.55 10.15 -4.15
N LEU A 52 9.52 10.06 -5.00
CA LEU A 52 9.66 9.53 -6.35
C LEU A 52 10.62 10.39 -7.17
N LYS A 53 10.45 11.71 -7.16
CA LYS A 53 11.36 12.66 -7.87
C LYS A 53 12.80 12.53 -7.39
N ASN A 54 13.02 12.43 -6.09
CA ASN A 54 14.37 12.36 -5.51
C ASN A 54 15.05 11.00 -5.71
N SER A 55 14.29 9.91 -5.66
CA SER A 55 14.83 8.55 -5.77
C SER A 55 15.01 8.09 -7.22
N PHE A 56 14.11 8.48 -8.12
CA PHE A 56 14.10 8.07 -9.54
C PHE A 56 14.62 9.16 -10.47
N LYS A 57 15.72 9.81 -10.07
CA LYS A 57 16.33 10.94 -10.81
C LYS A 57 17.19 10.50 -11.99
N ASN A 58 17.64 9.26 -12.04
CA ASN A 58 18.40 8.73 -13.17
C ASN A 58 17.44 8.35 -14.29
N LYS A 59 17.90 8.48 -15.54
CA LYS A 59 17.09 8.20 -16.73
C LYS A 59 17.94 7.51 -17.80
N ASP A 60 17.38 6.55 -18.49
CA ASP A 60 17.87 5.97 -19.73
C ASP A 60 16.70 5.76 -20.72
N GLU A 61 16.91 4.99 -21.78
CA GLU A 61 15.90 4.73 -22.82
C GLU A 61 14.64 4.03 -22.28
N ARG A 62 14.77 3.20 -21.22
CA ARG A 62 13.64 2.52 -20.55
C ARG A 62 12.87 3.42 -19.60
N GLY A 63 13.39 4.60 -19.26
CA GLY A 63 12.73 5.56 -18.39
C GLY A 63 13.50 5.90 -17.12
N ASN A 64 12.79 6.49 -16.16
CA ASN A 64 13.37 6.90 -14.89
C ASN A 64 13.64 5.70 -13.97
N TYR A 65 14.81 5.68 -13.31
CA TYR A 65 15.18 4.61 -12.40
C TYR A 65 15.90 5.11 -11.14
N SER A 66 15.82 4.31 -10.09
CA SER A 66 16.59 4.43 -8.86
C SER A 66 17.71 3.39 -8.81
N LEU A 67 18.69 3.60 -7.94
CA LEU A 67 19.84 2.72 -7.76
C LEU A 67 19.62 1.81 -6.54
N GLY A 68 19.51 0.50 -6.79
CA GLY A 68 19.40 -0.54 -5.76
C GLY A 68 20.75 -1.13 -5.40
N HIS A 69 21.02 -1.29 -4.12
CA HIS A 69 22.29 -1.89 -3.64
C HIS A 69 22.39 -3.37 -3.97
N LEU A 70 23.49 -3.77 -4.56
CA LEU A 70 23.85 -5.16 -4.89
C LEU A 70 24.82 -5.80 -3.90
N VAL A 71 25.50 -4.99 -3.10
CA VAL A 71 26.50 -5.43 -2.10
C VAL A 71 25.85 -5.48 -0.72
N THR A 72 26.17 -6.50 0.08
CA THR A 72 25.68 -6.61 1.47
C THR A 72 26.31 -5.56 2.37
N GLU A 73 25.70 -5.34 3.53
CA GLU A 73 26.32 -4.56 4.61
C GLU A 73 27.48 -5.35 5.25
N ASN A 74 28.44 -4.65 5.83
CA ASN A 74 29.68 -5.25 6.37
C ASN A 74 29.46 -6.35 7.42
N THR A 75 28.31 -6.38 8.09
CA THR A 75 27.95 -7.37 9.12
C THR A 75 27.32 -8.65 8.57
N LYS A 76 26.94 -8.68 7.29
CA LYS A 76 26.28 -9.84 6.65
C LYS A 76 27.19 -10.42 5.57
N LYS A 77 27.44 -11.73 5.62
CA LYS A 77 28.13 -12.43 4.54
C LYS A 77 27.17 -12.64 3.36
N GLY A 78 27.52 -12.09 2.20
CA GLY A 78 26.82 -12.30 0.94
C GLY A 78 27.41 -13.44 0.12
N TYR A 79 26.97 -13.56 -1.12
CA TYR A 79 27.57 -14.49 -2.08
C TYR A 79 28.94 -13.95 -2.51
N MET A 80 29.98 -14.80 -2.41
CA MET A 80 31.35 -14.44 -2.74
C MET A 80 31.68 -14.89 -4.17
N TYR A 81 31.82 -13.94 -5.07
CA TYR A 81 32.29 -14.17 -6.44
C TYR A 81 32.76 -12.87 -7.07
N GLU A 82 33.61 -12.99 -8.07
CA GLU A 82 34.11 -11.88 -8.87
C GLU A 82 33.26 -11.75 -10.16
N ILE A 83 33.07 -10.52 -10.60
CA ILE A 83 32.35 -10.20 -11.83
C ILE A 83 33.02 -9.06 -12.59
N THR A 84 33.18 -9.21 -13.89
CA THR A 84 33.67 -8.17 -14.78
C THR A 84 32.53 -7.61 -15.63
N VAL A 85 32.30 -6.30 -15.56
CA VAL A 85 31.26 -5.61 -16.31
C VAL A 85 31.71 -4.19 -16.66
N GLY A 86 31.49 -3.76 -17.90
CA GLY A 86 31.93 -2.47 -18.41
C GLY A 86 33.44 -2.26 -18.33
N GLY A 87 34.22 -3.32 -18.54
CA GLY A 87 35.70 -3.30 -18.46
C GLY A 87 36.26 -3.16 -17.04
N LYS A 88 35.45 -3.29 -15.99
CA LYS A 88 35.86 -3.20 -14.60
C LYS A 88 35.51 -4.48 -13.84
N THR A 89 36.42 -4.89 -12.97
CA THR A 89 36.25 -6.08 -12.12
C THR A 89 35.81 -5.68 -10.72
N PHE A 90 34.80 -6.38 -10.19
CA PHE A 90 34.20 -6.13 -8.89
C PHE A 90 34.21 -7.40 -8.04
N ASN A 91 34.77 -7.31 -6.85
CA ASN A 91 34.81 -8.39 -5.86
C ASN A 91 34.59 -7.78 -4.45
N PRO A 92 33.33 -7.54 -4.04
CA PRO A 92 33.08 -6.86 -2.77
C PRO A 92 33.40 -7.76 -1.57
N VAL A 93 34.14 -7.24 -0.61
CA VAL A 93 34.59 -7.95 0.61
C VAL A 93 33.42 -8.53 1.41
N SER A 94 32.30 -7.82 1.50
CA SER A 94 31.07 -8.30 2.19
C SER A 94 30.19 -9.21 1.34
N GLY A 95 30.52 -9.40 0.04
CA GLY A 95 29.80 -10.23 -0.89
C GLY A 95 28.54 -9.56 -1.49
N TRP A 96 27.93 -10.27 -2.41
CA TRP A 96 26.77 -9.83 -3.16
C TRP A 96 25.47 -10.24 -2.46
N ARG A 97 24.41 -9.41 -2.61
CA ARG A 97 23.04 -9.72 -2.12
C ARG A 97 22.32 -10.78 -2.95
N ILE A 98 22.78 -11.05 -4.16
CA ILE A 98 22.16 -11.95 -5.13
C ILE A 98 23.17 -12.97 -5.64
N LYS A 99 22.68 -14.07 -6.17
CA LYS A 99 23.52 -15.13 -6.78
C LYS A 99 24.16 -14.63 -8.06
N ASN A 100 25.29 -15.22 -8.45
CA ASN A 100 25.99 -14.90 -9.69
C ASN A 100 25.07 -15.03 -10.92
N SER A 101 24.29 -16.11 -11.01
CA SER A 101 23.35 -16.34 -12.10
C SER A 101 22.28 -15.23 -12.23
N GLU A 102 21.84 -14.65 -11.13
CA GLU A 102 20.88 -13.52 -11.12
C GLU A 102 21.57 -12.21 -11.56
N LEU A 103 22.81 -11.98 -11.12
CA LEU A 103 23.58 -10.82 -11.53
C LEU A 103 23.87 -10.84 -13.04
N LEU A 104 24.25 -12.00 -13.59
CA LEU A 104 24.47 -12.16 -15.02
C LEU A 104 23.21 -11.85 -15.86
N LYS A 105 22.04 -12.30 -15.40
CA LYS A 105 20.76 -11.94 -16.06
C LYS A 105 20.52 -10.44 -16.05
N LEU A 106 20.82 -9.76 -14.94
CA LEU A 106 20.68 -8.29 -14.85
C LEU A 106 21.65 -7.56 -15.78
N ILE A 107 22.86 -8.10 -15.97
CA ILE A 107 23.85 -7.55 -16.93
C ILE A 107 23.35 -7.72 -18.35
N GLN A 108 22.87 -8.92 -18.72
CA GLN A 108 22.32 -9.21 -20.06
C GLN A 108 21.10 -8.32 -20.38
N ASP A 109 20.29 -7.99 -19.38
CA ASP A 109 19.12 -7.11 -19.50
C ASP A 109 19.45 -5.62 -19.35
N ASP A 110 20.73 -5.23 -19.38
CA ASP A 110 21.20 -3.86 -19.15
C ASP A 110 20.62 -3.18 -17.90
N ARG A 111 20.45 -3.95 -16.83
CA ARG A 111 19.91 -3.47 -15.54
C ARG A 111 20.98 -3.14 -14.51
N ILE A 112 22.22 -3.03 -14.93
CA ILE A 112 23.34 -2.71 -14.04
C ILE A 112 23.83 -1.30 -14.34
N TYR A 113 23.93 -0.50 -13.30
CA TYR A 113 24.60 0.78 -13.34
C TYR A 113 26.06 0.59 -12.92
N VAL A 114 26.97 0.82 -13.86
CA VAL A 114 28.43 0.80 -13.65
C VAL A 114 28.92 2.23 -13.40
N PRO A 115 29.33 2.58 -12.18
CA PRO A 115 29.77 3.95 -11.90
C PRO A 115 31.12 4.27 -12.56
N LYS A 116 31.28 5.53 -12.96
CA LYS A 116 32.54 6.02 -13.55
C LYS A 116 33.70 6.00 -12.56
N LYS A 117 33.43 6.32 -11.29
CA LYS A 117 34.43 6.41 -10.22
C LYS A 117 35.04 5.03 -9.92
N LEU A 118 36.37 4.97 -9.87
CA LEU A 118 37.10 3.75 -9.47
C LEU A 118 36.79 3.39 -8.00
N GLY A 119 36.64 2.09 -7.73
CA GLY A 119 36.30 1.57 -6.39
C GLY A 119 34.83 1.76 -5.97
N ALA A 120 33.99 2.36 -6.79
CA ALA A 120 32.57 2.47 -6.50
C ALA A 120 31.85 1.13 -6.70
N LYS A 121 30.77 0.91 -5.94
CA LYS A 121 29.96 -0.33 -5.98
C LYS A 121 29.04 -0.36 -7.21
N LEU A 122 28.74 -1.56 -7.72
CA LEU A 122 27.68 -1.76 -8.70
C LEU A 122 26.29 -1.56 -8.09
N TYR A 123 25.35 -1.08 -8.90
CA TYR A 123 23.95 -0.90 -8.52
C TYR A 123 23.03 -1.53 -9.55
N LYS A 124 21.89 -2.04 -9.08
CA LYS A 124 20.79 -2.45 -9.93
C LYS A 124 19.95 -1.23 -10.32
N LYS A 125 19.59 -1.09 -11.59
CA LYS A 125 18.58 -0.14 -12.04
C LYS A 125 17.19 -0.67 -11.66
N ILE A 126 16.42 0.12 -10.90
CA ILE A 126 15.03 -0.18 -10.51
C ILE A 126 14.16 0.88 -11.19
N TYR A 127 13.41 0.48 -12.20
CA TYR A 127 12.62 1.43 -12.99
C TYR A 127 11.35 1.87 -12.27
N LEU A 128 10.97 3.14 -12.47
CA LEU A 128 9.80 3.73 -11.83
C LEU A 128 8.49 3.04 -12.26
N HIS A 129 8.35 2.71 -13.53
CA HIS A 129 7.15 2.06 -14.06
C HIS A 129 6.95 0.61 -13.56
N GLU A 130 8.02 -0.04 -13.11
CA GLU A 130 8.00 -1.38 -12.52
C GLU A 130 7.83 -1.33 -10.98
N ASN A 131 7.78 -0.14 -10.39
CA ASN A 131 7.74 0.00 -8.95
C ASN A 131 6.29 -0.09 -8.44
N PRO A 132 5.90 -1.17 -7.76
CA PRO A 132 4.52 -1.37 -7.32
C PRO A 132 4.10 -0.42 -6.18
N GLY A 133 5.01 0.40 -5.66
CA GLY A 133 4.78 1.20 -4.47
C GLY A 133 5.59 0.72 -3.27
N LYS A 134 5.07 0.96 -2.08
CA LYS A 134 5.55 0.36 -0.83
C LYS A 134 4.45 -0.52 -0.23
N PRO A 135 4.77 -1.67 0.35
CA PRO A 135 3.78 -2.45 1.10
C PRO A 135 3.10 -1.58 2.15
N CYS A 136 1.80 -1.76 2.30
CA CYS A 136 1.02 -1.06 3.31
C CYS A 136 1.54 -1.42 4.71
N THR A 137 1.76 -0.40 5.56
CA THR A 137 2.17 -0.55 6.95
C THR A 137 0.96 -0.38 7.87
N ASP A 138 1.17 -0.39 9.17
CA ASP A 138 0.16 -0.10 10.19
C ASP A 138 -0.17 1.39 10.34
N LEU A 139 0.65 2.30 9.78
CA LEU A 139 0.38 3.74 9.75
C LEU A 139 -0.19 4.16 8.39
N TRP A 140 -1.43 4.66 8.40
CA TRP A 140 -2.15 5.14 7.23
C TRP A 140 -2.34 6.65 7.28
N ASP A 141 -1.48 7.38 6.61
CA ASP A 141 -1.48 8.85 6.55
C ASP A 141 -1.83 9.41 5.16
N ASP A 142 -2.07 8.53 4.20
CA ASP A 142 -2.38 8.83 2.80
C ASP A 142 -3.89 8.85 2.48
N ILE A 143 -4.75 8.49 3.44
CA ILE A 143 -6.21 8.53 3.31
C ILE A 143 -6.75 9.51 4.35
N HIS A 144 -7.27 10.65 3.90
CA HIS A 144 -7.87 11.63 4.79
C HIS A 144 -9.38 11.39 4.97
N SER A 145 -9.92 11.81 6.12
CA SER A 145 -11.37 11.84 6.33
C SER A 145 -12.03 12.78 5.33
N ILE A 146 -13.29 12.52 5.04
CA ILE A 146 -14.11 13.38 4.19
C ILE A 146 -14.32 14.69 4.96
N SER A 147 -13.85 15.82 4.41
CA SER A 147 -13.96 17.13 5.07
C SER A 147 -15.17 17.94 4.58
N GLN A 148 -15.62 17.70 3.35
CA GLN A 148 -16.75 18.38 2.71
C GLN A 148 -17.39 17.48 1.65
N GLY A 149 -18.66 17.71 1.34
CA GLY A 149 -19.35 17.03 0.24
C GLY A 149 -20.78 16.59 0.55
N ARG A 150 -21.47 16.07 -0.47
CA ARG A 150 -22.86 15.58 -0.36
C ARG A 150 -22.98 14.41 0.63
N GLU A 151 -21.96 13.56 0.75
CA GLU A 151 -21.96 12.41 1.66
C GLU A 151 -22.03 12.83 3.12
N LEU A 152 -21.22 13.82 3.54
CA LEU A 152 -21.26 14.34 4.91
C LEU A 152 -22.57 15.08 5.22
N ARG A 153 -23.20 15.72 4.25
CA ARG A 153 -24.51 16.34 4.44
C ARG A 153 -25.60 15.30 4.69
N LYS A 154 -25.50 14.14 4.04
CA LYS A 154 -26.44 13.03 4.21
C LYS A 154 -26.12 12.16 5.42
N TYR A 155 -24.83 11.96 5.73
CA TYR A 155 -24.38 11.13 6.84
C TYR A 155 -23.05 11.66 7.42
N PRO A 156 -23.10 12.42 8.55
CA PRO A 156 -21.92 13.12 9.10
C PRO A 156 -20.75 12.22 9.51
N THR A 157 -21.01 10.95 9.78
CA THR A 157 -19.98 9.96 10.20
C THR A 157 -19.47 9.07 9.09
N ALA A 158 -19.80 9.39 7.83
CA ALA A 158 -19.36 8.62 6.67
C ALA A 158 -17.82 8.48 6.62
N LYS A 159 -17.35 7.28 6.38
CA LYS A 159 -15.91 6.99 6.21
C LYS A 159 -15.51 7.10 4.75
N PRO A 160 -14.25 7.47 4.45
CA PRO A 160 -13.76 7.52 3.08
C PRO A 160 -13.81 6.14 2.43
N ILE A 161 -14.30 6.05 1.20
CA ILE A 161 -14.40 4.79 0.48
C ILE A 161 -13.04 4.08 0.36
N LYS A 162 -11.96 4.83 0.11
CA LYS A 162 -10.60 4.30 0.02
C LYS A 162 -10.12 3.60 1.30
N LEU A 163 -10.63 4.03 2.46
CA LEU A 163 -10.32 3.39 3.73
C LEU A 163 -10.92 1.97 3.77
N LEU A 164 -12.22 1.85 3.42
CA LEU A 164 -12.93 0.58 3.39
C LEU A 164 -12.39 -0.33 2.29
N GLU A 165 -12.10 0.20 1.11
CA GLU A 165 -11.47 -0.55 0.02
C GLU A 165 -10.14 -1.19 0.47
N ARG A 166 -9.29 -0.43 1.16
CA ARG A 166 -8.01 -0.95 1.67
C ARG A 166 -8.21 -2.05 2.71
N LEU A 167 -9.12 -1.88 3.66
CA LEU A 167 -9.45 -2.89 4.67
C LEU A 167 -9.96 -4.18 4.02
N ILE A 168 -10.86 -4.05 3.04
CA ILE A 168 -11.42 -5.18 2.28
C ILE A 168 -10.34 -5.88 1.45
N GLN A 169 -9.49 -5.13 0.74
CA GLN A 169 -8.39 -5.69 -0.06
C GLN A 169 -7.41 -6.51 0.78
N ILE A 170 -7.01 -5.99 1.95
CA ILE A 170 -6.05 -6.68 2.83
C ILE A 170 -6.61 -8.02 3.32
N SER A 171 -7.93 -8.10 3.56
CA SER A 171 -8.54 -9.22 4.29
C SER A 171 -9.37 -10.18 3.44
N THR A 172 -9.64 -9.86 2.17
CA THR A 172 -10.52 -10.62 1.29
C THR A 172 -9.99 -10.75 -0.14
N ASN A 173 -10.50 -11.75 -0.86
CA ASN A 173 -10.32 -11.90 -2.31
C ASN A 173 -11.62 -11.57 -3.05
N GLU A 174 -11.57 -11.43 -4.40
CA GLU A 174 -12.78 -11.30 -5.23
C GLU A 174 -13.74 -12.47 -4.96
N GLY A 175 -15.04 -12.16 -4.88
CA GLY A 175 -16.09 -13.13 -4.59
C GLY A 175 -16.28 -13.47 -3.10
N ASP A 176 -15.39 -13.05 -2.20
CA ASP A 176 -15.56 -13.25 -0.77
C ASP A 176 -16.72 -12.37 -0.21
N TRP A 177 -17.22 -12.76 0.96
CA TRP A 177 -18.26 -12.04 1.69
C TRP A 177 -17.66 -10.98 2.61
N VAL A 178 -18.27 -9.79 2.59
CA VAL A 178 -18.06 -8.70 3.55
C VAL A 178 -19.37 -8.52 4.32
N TYR A 179 -19.30 -8.45 5.65
CA TYR A 179 -20.45 -8.17 6.48
C TYR A 179 -20.21 -6.92 7.32
N ASP A 180 -21.18 -5.98 7.24
CA ASP A 180 -21.16 -4.75 8.03
C ASP A 180 -22.48 -4.63 8.80
N PRO A 181 -22.49 -4.94 10.12
CA PRO A 181 -23.69 -4.89 10.94
C PRO A 181 -24.15 -3.48 11.32
N MET A 182 -23.36 -2.45 11.01
CA MET A 182 -23.62 -1.03 11.35
C MET A 182 -23.24 -0.13 10.17
N CYS A 183 -23.81 -0.42 9.01
CA CYS A 183 -23.34 0.08 7.72
C CYS A 183 -23.51 1.59 7.51
N GLY A 184 -24.34 2.26 8.29
CA GLY A 184 -24.60 3.68 8.19
C GLY A 184 -24.90 4.12 6.74
N SER A 185 -24.07 4.95 6.17
CA SER A 185 -24.24 5.43 4.78
C SER A 185 -23.98 4.38 3.69
N GLY A 186 -23.66 3.13 4.03
CA GLY A 186 -23.40 2.05 3.07
C GLY A 186 -22.05 2.16 2.34
N THR A 187 -21.07 2.87 2.89
CA THR A 187 -19.74 3.00 2.27
C THR A 187 -19.04 1.65 2.15
N THR A 188 -19.23 0.74 3.12
CA THR A 188 -18.68 -0.62 3.07
C THR A 188 -19.24 -1.41 1.89
N ALA A 189 -20.55 -1.34 1.65
CA ALA A 189 -21.18 -2.01 0.51
C ALA A 189 -20.65 -1.46 -0.82
N GLN A 190 -20.49 -0.13 -0.94
CA GLN A 190 -19.88 0.48 -2.13
C GLN A 190 -18.45 0.02 -2.36
N ALA A 191 -17.63 -0.02 -1.31
CA ALA A 191 -16.25 -0.49 -1.39
C ALA A 191 -16.18 -1.97 -1.78
N ALA A 192 -17.04 -2.81 -1.21
CA ALA A 192 -17.14 -4.22 -1.54
C ALA A 192 -17.54 -4.43 -3.02
N SER A 193 -18.55 -3.69 -3.49
CA SER A 193 -19.00 -3.73 -4.89
C SER A 193 -17.90 -3.31 -5.86
N ASN A 194 -17.20 -2.20 -5.60
CA ASN A 194 -16.07 -1.74 -6.42
C ASN A 194 -14.98 -2.79 -6.56
N LEU A 195 -14.80 -3.59 -5.53
CA LEU A 195 -13.77 -4.62 -5.45
C LEU A 195 -14.29 -6.02 -5.83
N LYS A 196 -15.53 -6.13 -6.34
CA LYS A 196 -16.19 -7.39 -6.71
C LYS A 196 -16.29 -8.39 -5.55
N ARG A 197 -16.55 -7.89 -4.35
CA ARG A 197 -16.89 -8.69 -3.17
C ARG A 197 -18.40 -8.71 -3.00
N LYS A 198 -18.92 -9.80 -2.44
CA LYS A 198 -20.29 -9.89 -1.97
C LYS A 198 -20.44 -9.13 -0.66
N CYS A 199 -21.58 -8.46 -0.42
CA CYS A 199 -21.75 -7.70 0.81
C CYS A 199 -23.12 -7.94 1.42
N ILE A 200 -23.12 -8.14 2.75
CA ILE A 200 -24.31 -8.09 3.59
C ILE A 200 -24.15 -6.90 4.50
N ILE A 201 -25.15 -6.03 4.52
CA ILE A 201 -25.17 -4.85 5.37
C ILE A 201 -26.42 -4.86 6.25
N ASN A 202 -26.29 -4.34 7.46
CA ASN A 202 -27.37 -4.13 8.38
C ASN A 202 -27.17 -2.80 9.12
N ASP A 203 -28.26 -2.22 9.62
CA ASP A 203 -28.22 -1.07 10.51
C ASP A 203 -29.51 -1.01 11.32
N ILE A 204 -29.46 -0.42 12.51
CA ILE A 204 -30.63 -0.22 13.34
C ILE A 204 -31.52 0.95 12.83
N ASN A 205 -30.92 1.90 12.12
CA ASN A 205 -31.62 3.06 11.58
C ASN A 205 -32.19 2.74 10.19
N THR A 206 -33.51 2.69 10.08
CA THR A 206 -34.22 2.44 8.82
C THR A 206 -34.10 3.58 7.81
N ASP A 207 -33.82 4.83 8.25
CA ASP A 207 -33.68 5.99 7.36
C ASP A 207 -32.49 5.89 6.41
N ILE A 208 -31.54 4.99 6.72
CA ILE A 208 -30.39 4.75 5.85
C ILE A 208 -30.75 3.99 4.57
N ILE A 209 -31.88 3.28 4.53
CA ILE A 209 -32.26 2.42 3.41
C ILE A 209 -32.26 3.22 2.10
N ASP A 210 -32.84 4.42 2.09
CA ASP A 210 -32.90 5.26 0.90
C ASP A 210 -31.52 5.81 0.52
N ILE A 211 -30.67 6.10 1.50
CA ILE A 211 -29.28 6.51 1.27
C ILE A 211 -28.52 5.38 0.61
N VAL A 212 -28.65 4.18 1.13
CA VAL A 212 -27.99 2.98 0.57
C VAL A 212 -28.52 2.66 -0.81
N LYS A 213 -29.85 2.62 -1.00
CA LYS A 213 -30.47 2.38 -2.32
C LYS A 213 -30.01 3.40 -3.36
N SER A 214 -29.82 4.66 -2.99
CA SER A 214 -29.33 5.70 -3.91
C SER A 214 -27.89 5.45 -4.42
N ARG A 215 -27.10 4.65 -3.71
CA ARG A 215 -25.74 4.24 -4.14
C ARG A 215 -25.78 3.08 -5.14
N PHE A 216 -26.85 2.29 -5.10
CA PHE A 216 -27.02 1.08 -5.91
C PHE A 216 -28.36 1.16 -6.67
N PRO A 217 -28.45 1.97 -7.76
CA PRO A 217 -29.66 2.03 -8.57
C PRO A 217 -29.99 0.63 -9.10
N MET A 218 -31.26 0.24 -8.95
CA MET A 218 -31.77 -1.09 -9.34
C MET A 218 -31.43 -1.36 -10.80
N GLY A 219 -30.69 -2.41 -11.07
CA GLY A 219 -30.32 -2.86 -12.42
C GLY A 219 -28.93 -3.45 -12.58
N ASN A 220 -27.99 -3.15 -11.70
CA ASN A 220 -26.58 -3.59 -11.90
C ASN A 220 -25.98 -4.48 -10.80
N ASN A 221 -26.73 -4.90 -9.79
CA ASN A 221 -26.10 -5.57 -8.65
C ASN A 221 -26.82 -6.84 -8.20
N ASN A 222 -26.47 -7.98 -8.78
CA ASN A 222 -26.86 -9.31 -8.32
C ASN A 222 -26.15 -9.77 -7.03
N ASN A 223 -25.44 -8.88 -6.31
CA ASN A 223 -24.53 -9.26 -5.22
C ASN A 223 -24.75 -8.50 -3.89
N ILE A 224 -25.86 -7.78 -3.74
CA ILE A 224 -26.21 -7.11 -2.48
C ILE A 224 -27.45 -7.78 -1.91
N HIS A 225 -27.31 -8.39 -0.75
CA HIS A 225 -28.36 -9.00 0.06
C HIS A 225 -28.44 -8.33 1.42
#